data_0630dcbdd2d2e750377c6a91582ab4c8
#
_entry.id   0630dcbdd2d2e750377c6a91582ab4c8
#
_cell.length_a   1.000
_cell.length_b   1.000
_cell.length_c   1.000
_cell.angle_alpha   90.00
_cell.angle_beta   90.00
_cell.angle_gamma   90.00
#
_symmetry.space_group_name_H-M   'P 1'
#
loop_
_entity.id
_entity.type
_entity.pdbx_description
1 polymer ?
#
loop_
_entity_poly.entity_id
_entity_poly.type
_entity_poly.pdbx_seq_one_letter_code
_entity_poly.pdbx_strand_id
1 'polypeptide(L)'
;MLTLYRSNRAEFLAQLLAQQLIDQQPGPLETLEVMVNTWPTSRWLGEQLAVANGISSLVRFPFPGSRFRELVRQVLELPPKEADPWRANQLVWPVLELLPELLEQPAALPLKRWLDGREGGGQSQALSRDRWQLARMIADAFDDYALYRADQLALWSSSPQSADSGWQPLLWHRLADRLPRAPFGLQVREAIDRLRRGVVSAGSLPDRLRLFGIRALAP
;
A
#
# COMPACT_ATOMS: atom_id res chain seq x y z
N MET A 1 -22.74 -3.57 -7.36
CA MET A 1 -22.91 -4.97 -7.84
C MET A 1 -21.58 -5.49 -8.32
N LEU A 2 -21.17 -6.72 -7.95
CA LEU A 2 -19.96 -7.39 -8.46
C LEU A 2 -20.37 -8.40 -9.54
N THR A 3 -19.74 -8.33 -10.72
CA THR A 3 -19.93 -9.31 -11.80
C THR A 3 -18.59 -9.99 -12.08
N LEU A 4 -18.56 -11.31 -12.06
CA LEU A 4 -17.36 -12.11 -12.28
C LEU A 4 -17.51 -12.99 -13.53
N TYR A 5 -16.62 -12.80 -14.50
CA TYR A 5 -16.53 -13.61 -15.69
C TYR A 5 -15.37 -14.60 -15.57
N ARG A 6 -15.58 -15.85 -15.86
CA ARG A 6 -14.56 -16.92 -15.78
C ARG A 6 -14.45 -17.64 -17.10
N SER A 7 -13.22 -17.83 -17.56
CA SER A 7 -12.89 -18.64 -18.73
C SER A 7 -11.45 -19.13 -18.62
N ASN A 8 -11.16 -20.28 -19.22
CA ASN A 8 -9.79 -20.74 -19.45
C ASN A 8 -9.17 -20.15 -20.73
N ARG A 9 -9.92 -19.35 -21.49
CA ARG A 9 -9.48 -18.65 -22.71
C ARG A 9 -9.46 -17.15 -22.46
N ALA A 10 -8.25 -16.59 -22.37
CA ALA A 10 -8.05 -15.17 -22.13
C ALA A 10 -8.61 -14.28 -23.28
N GLU A 11 -8.51 -14.78 -24.52
CA GLU A 11 -9.01 -14.11 -25.72
C GLU A 11 -10.53 -13.89 -25.65
N PHE A 12 -11.26 -14.91 -25.18
CA PHE A 12 -12.70 -14.80 -25.00
C PHE A 12 -13.08 -13.74 -23.95
N LEU A 13 -12.34 -13.69 -22.85
CA LEU A 13 -12.54 -12.65 -21.83
C LEU A 13 -12.19 -11.24 -22.35
N ALA A 14 -11.17 -11.13 -23.20
CA ALA A 14 -10.82 -9.86 -23.84
C ALA A 14 -11.90 -9.40 -24.81
N GLN A 15 -12.48 -10.30 -25.62
CA GLN A 15 -13.61 -10.00 -26.51
C GLN A 15 -14.84 -9.55 -25.73
N LEU A 16 -15.18 -10.25 -24.63
CA LEU A 16 -16.28 -9.87 -23.76
C LEU A 16 -16.07 -8.47 -23.15
N LEU A 17 -14.85 -8.17 -22.70
CA LEU A 17 -14.48 -6.85 -22.21
C LEU A 17 -14.62 -5.79 -23.30
N ALA A 18 -14.14 -6.08 -24.53
CA ALA A 18 -14.26 -5.18 -25.67
C ALA A 18 -15.73 -4.81 -25.95
N GLN A 19 -16.61 -5.82 -25.97
CA GLN A 19 -18.05 -5.59 -26.15
C GLN A 19 -18.62 -4.71 -25.02
N GLN A 20 -18.28 -4.99 -23.77
CA GLN A 20 -18.74 -4.18 -22.64
C GLN A 20 -18.25 -2.72 -22.71
N LEU A 21 -17.06 -2.46 -23.23
CA LEU A 21 -16.56 -1.10 -23.41
C LEU A 21 -17.32 -0.35 -24.50
N ILE A 22 -17.71 -1.03 -25.58
CA ILE A 22 -18.56 -0.46 -26.64
C ILE A 22 -19.96 -0.16 -26.11
N ASP A 23 -20.59 -1.11 -25.42
CA ASP A 23 -21.96 -1.00 -24.92
C ASP A 23 -22.13 0.16 -23.92
N GLN A 24 -21.04 0.59 -23.28
CA GLN A 24 -21.06 1.72 -22.34
C GLN A 24 -21.12 3.09 -23.02
N GLN A 25 -20.85 3.16 -24.33
CA GLN A 25 -20.80 4.40 -25.10
C GLN A 25 -20.01 5.53 -24.39
N PRO A 26 -18.72 5.32 -24.10
CA PRO A 26 -17.92 6.33 -23.40
C PRO A 26 -17.90 7.63 -24.22
N GLY A 27 -17.80 8.75 -23.52
CA GLY A 27 -17.61 10.04 -24.15
C GLY A 27 -16.33 10.07 -25.01
N PRO A 28 -16.26 10.95 -26.03
CA PRO A 28 -15.15 10.95 -27.01
C PRO A 28 -13.77 11.20 -26.40
N LEU A 29 -13.71 11.77 -25.20
CA LEU A 29 -12.46 12.00 -24.44
C LEU A 29 -12.44 11.30 -23.09
N GLU A 30 -13.41 10.43 -22.83
CA GLU A 30 -13.47 9.69 -21.60
C GLU A 30 -12.38 8.61 -21.55
N THR A 31 -11.58 8.61 -20.48
CA THR A 31 -10.57 7.59 -20.24
C THR A 31 -11.19 6.42 -19.49
N LEU A 32 -11.13 5.25 -20.10
CA LEU A 32 -11.56 3.99 -19.48
C LEU A 32 -10.38 3.34 -18.76
N GLU A 33 -10.63 2.72 -17.61
CA GLU A 33 -9.59 2.04 -16.83
C GLU A 33 -9.90 0.56 -16.68
N VAL A 34 -8.87 -0.25 -16.92
CA VAL A 34 -8.87 -1.71 -16.69
C VAL A 34 -7.63 -2.08 -15.92
N MET A 35 -7.77 -2.48 -14.66
CA MET A 35 -6.64 -2.90 -13.84
C MET A 35 -6.07 -4.23 -14.32
N VAL A 36 -4.76 -4.30 -14.47
CA VAL A 36 -4.02 -5.50 -14.90
C VAL A 36 -2.77 -5.70 -14.03
N ASN A 37 -2.33 -6.95 -13.92
CA ASN A 37 -1.21 -7.28 -13.03
C ASN A 37 0.18 -7.05 -13.62
N THR A 38 0.32 -7.05 -14.95
CA THR A 38 1.64 -6.99 -15.60
C THR A 38 1.61 -6.16 -16.88
N TRP A 39 2.76 -5.60 -17.25
CA TRP A 39 2.96 -4.89 -18.50
C TRP A 39 2.65 -5.75 -19.75
N PRO A 40 3.11 -7.01 -19.84
CA PRO A 40 2.73 -7.85 -20.97
C PRO A 40 1.23 -8.03 -21.13
N THR A 41 0.50 -8.18 -19.99
CA THR A 41 -0.97 -8.26 -20.01
C THR A 41 -1.61 -6.98 -20.51
N SER A 42 -1.12 -5.80 -20.09
CA SER A 42 -1.67 -4.53 -20.55
C SER A 42 -1.49 -4.34 -22.06
N ARG A 43 -0.29 -4.67 -22.57
CA ARG A 43 0.02 -4.55 -23.99
C ARG A 43 -0.83 -5.51 -24.82
N TRP A 44 -0.84 -6.79 -24.45
CA TRP A 44 -1.65 -7.80 -25.13
C TRP A 44 -3.14 -7.44 -25.12
N LEU A 45 -3.67 -7.00 -23.97
CA LEU A 45 -5.08 -6.61 -23.86
C LEU A 45 -5.40 -5.41 -24.73
N GLY A 46 -4.50 -4.40 -24.78
CA GLY A 46 -4.65 -3.24 -25.67
C GLY A 46 -4.70 -3.66 -27.15
N GLU A 47 -3.88 -4.62 -27.56
CA GLU A 47 -3.89 -5.19 -28.92
C GLU A 47 -5.23 -5.94 -29.19
N GLN A 48 -5.70 -6.77 -28.24
CA GLN A 48 -6.99 -7.47 -28.38
C GLN A 48 -8.17 -6.52 -28.48
N LEU A 49 -8.18 -5.45 -27.68
CA LEU A 49 -9.21 -4.42 -27.74
C LEU A 49 -9.16 -3.66 -29.08
N ALA A 50 -7.98 -3.35 -29.60
CA ALA A 50 -7.82 -2.71 -30.89
C ALA A 50 -8.32 -3.59 -32.06
N VAL A 51 -8.04 -4.89 -32.00
CA VAL A 51 -8.55 -5.87 -32.99
C VAL A 51 -10.08 -5.96 -32.95
N ALA A 52 -10.66 -5.99 -31.76
CA ALA A 52 -12.11 -6.14 -31.58
C ALA A 52 -12.89 -4.86 -31.93
N ASN A 53 -12.35 -3.68 -31.58
CA ASN A 53 -13.04 -2.41 -31.66
C ASN A 53 -12.54 -1.49 -32.80
N GLY A 54 -11.58 -1.97 -33.61
CA GLY A 54 -10.89 -1.20 -34.64
C GLY A 54 -9.83 -0.23 -34.10
N ILE A 55 -10.00 0.29 -32.90
CA ILE A 55 -9.07 1.18 -32.22
C ILE A 55 -9.14 0.94 -30.70
N SER A 56 -8.00 1.08 -30.04
CA SER A 56 -7.90 1.10 -28.57
C SER A 56 -7.18 2.38 -28.13
N SER A 57 -7.92 3.47 -28.09
CA SER A 57 -7.44 4.76 -27.57
C SER A 57 -8.13 5.04 -26.22
N LEU A 58 -7.47 5.86 -25.38
CA LEU A 58 -8.00 6.29 -24.08
C LEU A 58 -8.33 5.14 -23.11
N VAL A 59 -7.78 3.94 -23.30
CA VAL A 59 -7.84 2.87 -22.33
C VAL A 59 -6.54 2.86 -21.52
N ARG A 60 -6.65 3.04 -20.21
CA ARG A 60 -5.53 2.97 -19.28
C ARG A 60 -5.53 1.64 -18.54
N PHE A 61 -4.32 1.13 -18.29
CA PHE A 61 -4.11 -0.13 -17.61
C PHE A 61 -3.33 0.08 -16.30
N PRO A 62 -3.95 0.66 -15.25
CA PRO A 62 -3.28 0.84 -13.97
C PRO A 62 -3.01 -0.49 -13.29
N PHE A 63 -1.92 -0.55 -12.51
CA PHE A 63 -1.65 -1.69 -11.65
C PHE A 63 -2.48 -1.61 -10.35
N PRO A 64 -2.95 -2.75 -9.81
CA PRO A 64 -3.81 -2.78 -8.64
C PRO A 64 -3.26 -1.98 -7.46
N GLY A 65 -1.98 -2.16 -7.11
CA GLY A 65 -1.38 -1.48 -5.97
C GLY A 65 -1.42 0.05 -6.05
N SER A 66 -1.15 0.63 -7.22
CA SER A 66 -1.23 2.09 -7.43
C SER A 66 -2.68 2.58 -7.45
N ARG A 67 -3.56 1.82 -8.10
CA ARG A 67 -4.97 2.22 -8.23
C ARG A 67 -5.72 2.10 -6.91
N PHE A 68 -5.45 1.07 -6.11
CA PHE A 68 -6.05 0.95 -4.78
C PHE A 68 -5.60 2.07 -3.84
N ARG A 69 -4.31 2.44 -3.87
CA ARG A 69 -3.83 3.60 -3.09
C ARG A 69 -4.56 4.88 -3.49
N GLU A 70 -4.79 5.08 -4.78
CA GLU A 70 -5.55 6.23 -5.28
C GLU A 70 -7.00 6.21 -4.82
N LEU A 71 -7.69 5.07 -4.89
CA LEU A 71 -9.06 4.91 -4.41
C LEU A 71 -9.19 5.17 -2.91
N VAL A 72 -8.28 4.60 -2.11
CA VAL A 72 -8.24 4.84 -0.65
C VAL A 72 -8.04 6.32 -0.37
N ARG A 73 -7.12 6.97 -1.09
CA ARG A 73 -6.88 8.40 -0.98
C ARG A 73 -8.13 9.24 -1.30
N GLN A 74 -8.86 8.88 -2.34
CA GLN A 74 -10.11 9.54 -2.73
C GLN A 74 -11.20 9.37 -1.66
N VAL A 75 -11.39 8.16 -1.14
CA VAL A 75 -12.36 7.88 -0.06
C VAL A 75 -12.03 8.65 1.22
N LEU A 76 -10.75 8.78 1.55
CA LEU A 76 -10.29 9.47 2.75
C LEU A 76 -10.05 10.97 2.54
N GLU A 77 -10.25 11.48 1.32
CA GLU A 77 -10.04 12.89 0.94
C GLU A 77 -8.62 13.38 1.24
N LEU A 78 -7.62 12.49 1.10
CA LEU A 78 -6.23 12.82 1.37
C LEU A 78 -5.62 13.63 0.21
N PRO A 79 -4.66 14.52 0.48
CA PRO A 79 -4.01 15.32 -0.55
C PRO A 79 -3.29 14.47 -1.60
N PRO A 80 -3.19 14.95 -2.84
CA PRO A 80 -2.54 14.21 -3.92
C PRO A 80 -1.02 14.11 -3.71
N LYS A 81 -0.46 12.94 -4.04
CA LYS A 81 0.97 12.70 -4.29
C LYS A 81 1.98 13.07 -3.20
N GLU A 82 1.63 13.04 -1.95
CA GLU A 82 2.66 13.04 -0.92
C GLU A 82 3.30 11.66 -0.79
N ALA A 83 4.62 11.63 -0.56
CA ALA A 83 5.33 10.40 -0.29
C ALA A 83 4.73 9.71 0.95
N ASP A 84 4.54 8.42 0.86
CA ASP A 84 4.03 7.63 1.99
C ASP A 84 5.13 7.53 3.06
N PRO A 85 4.94 8.12 4.26
CA PRO A 85 5.97 8.17 5.29
C PRO A 85 6.30 6.78 5.86
N TRP A 86 5.43 5.78 5.64
CA TRP A 86 5.63 4.41 6.09
C TRP A 86 6.40 3.53 5.11
N ARG A 87 6.77 4.06 3.93
CA ARG A 87 7.69 3.35 3.02
C ARG A 87 9.09 3.29 3.61
N ALA A 88 9.73 2.15 3.50
CA ALA A 88 11.04 1.89 4.11
C ALA A 88 12.10 2.96 3.83
N ASN A 89 12.12 3.53 2.61
CA ASN A 89 13.04 4.60 2.23
C ASN A 89 12.77 5.95 2.93
N GLN A 90 11.55 6.18 3.39
CA GLN A 90 11.17 7.35 4.18
C GLN A 90 11.28 7.03 5.69
N LEU A 91 10.79 5.86 6.08
CA LEU A 91 10.67 5.44 7.46
C LEU A 91 12.03 5.23 8.15
N VAL A 92 13.09 4.92 7.39
CA VAL A 92 14.45 4.73 7.93
C VAL A 92 14.93 5.95 8.73
N TRP A 93 14.56 7.16 8.31
CA TRP A 93 15.01 8.38 8.97
C TRP A 93 14.40 8.58 10.35
N PRO A 94 13.06 8.59 10.54
CA PRO A 94 12.47 8.67 11.87
C PRO A 94 12.83 7.48 12.76
N VAL A 95 13.04 6.28 12.20
CA VAL A 95 13.56 5.15 12.97
C VAL A 95 14.97 5.43 13.48
N LEU A 96 15.86 5.93 12.63
CA LEU A 96 17.24 6.27 13.01
C LEU A 96 17.30 7.35 14.11
N GLU A 97 16.42 8.33 14.02
CA GLU A 97 16.31 9.40 15.04
C GLU A 97 15.77 8.88 16.39
N LEU A 98 14.84 7.92 16.37
CA LEU A 98 14.27 7.33 17.58
C LEU A 98 15.14 6.23 18.18
N LEU A 99 16.09 5.68 17.39
CA LEU A 99 16.89 4.53 17.79
C LEU A 99 17.68 4.73 19.07
N PRO A 100 18.39 5.87 19.32
CA PRO A 100 19.12 6.08 20.55
C PRO A 100 18.24 5.98 21.80
N GLU A 101 17.11 6.65 21.80
CA GLU A 101 16.14 6.64 22.90
C GLU A 101 15.47 5.27 23.07
N LEU A 102 15.22 4.57 21.96
CA LEU A 102 14.67 3.22 21.97
C LEU A 102 15.64 2.24 22.64
N LEU A 103 16.93 2.32 22.34
CA LEU A 103 17.97 1.42 22.89
C LEU A 103 18.19 1.57 24.40
N GLU A 104 17.75 2.67 25.01
CA GLU A 104 17.76 2.86 26.46
C GLU A 104 16.61 2.10 27.16
N GLN A 105 15.61 1.64 26.42
CA GLN A 105 14.46 0.97 26.98
C GLN A 105 14.77 -0.52 27.24
N PRO A 106 14.31 -1.07 28.37
CA PRO A 106 14.50 -2.49 28.67
C PRO A 106 13.93 -3.41 27.57
N ALA A 107 12.81 -3.04 26.96
CA ALA A 107 12.18 -3.76 25.87
C ALA A 107 13.07 -3.89 24.63
N ALA A 108 14.03 -2.97 24.42
CA ALA A 108 14.94 -2.96 23.29
C ALA A 108 16.26 -3.68 23.53
N LEU A 109 16.41 -4.39 24.65
CA LEU A 109 17.62 -5.17 24.96
C LEU A 109 18.08 -6.11 23.81
N PRO A 110 17.20 -6.77 23.05
CA PRO A 110 17.61 -7.57 21.89
C PRO A 110 18.31 -6.75 20.80
N LEU A 111 17.84 -5.54 20.52
CA LEU A 111 18.43 -4.62 19.55
C LEU A 111 19.80 -4.13 20.02
N LYS A 112 19.89 -3.78 21.28
CA LYS A 112 21.15 -3.36 21.90
C LYS A 112 22.21 -4.46 21.82
N ARG A 113 21.88 -5.69 22.19
CA ARG A 113 22.78 -6.84 22.08
C ARG A 113 23.24 -7.10 20.65
N TRP A 114 22.35 -6.90 19.67
CA TRP A 114 22.71 -7.05 18.26
C TRP A 114 23.73 -6.01 17.81
N LEU A 115 23.60 -4.75 18.26
CA LEU A 115 24.57 -3.68 17.98
C LEU A 115 25.89 -3.93 18.70
N ASP A 116 25.87 -4.22 20.01
CA ASP A 116 27.06 -4.45 20.81
C ASP A 116 27.94 -5.58 20.24
N GLY A 117 27.31 -6.63 19.69
CA GLY A 117 27.99 -7.72 19.04
C GLY A 117 28.68 -7.36 17.72
N ARG A 118 28.39 -6.21 17.14
CA ARG A 118 28.94 -5.74 15.85
C ARG A 118 29.90 -4.55 16.00
N GLU A 119 29.63 -3.62 16.90
CA GLU A 119 30.40 -2.39 17.10
C GLU A 119 31.73 -2.62 17.85
N GLY A 120 32.09 -3.84 18.24
CA GLY A 120 33.42 -4.22 18.70
C GLY A 120 34.01 -3.37 19.85
N GLY A 121 33.15 -2.78 20.72
CA GLY A 121 33.60 -2.00 21.89
C GLY A 121 34.15 -0.61 21.59
N GLY A 122 34.07 -0.13 20.35
CA GLY A 122 34.43 1.25 19.98
C GLY A 122 33.33 2.26 20.38
N GLN A 123 33.75 3.51 20.59
CA GLN A 123 32.80 4.58 20.94
C GLN A 123 31.64 4.62 19.94
N SER A 124 30.42 4.45 20.47
CA SER A 124 29.17 4.47 19.72
C SER A 124 28.98 5.82 19.04
N GLN A 125 29.34 5.93 17.77
CA GLN A 125 29.01 7.11 16.96
C GLN A 125 27.51 7.13 16.68
N ALA A 126 26.88 8.30 16.79
CA ALA A 126 25.44 8.48 16.57
C ALA A 126 24.99 7.97 15.20
N LEU A 127 25.87 7.94 14.20
CA LEU A 127 25.69 7.48 12.83
C LEU A 127 26.76 6.43 12.49
N SER A 128 26.71 5.25 13.14
CA SER A 128 27.53 4.12 12.70
C SER A 128 26.86 3.38 11.54
N ARG A 129 27.65 2.67 10.73
CA ARG A 129 27.14 1.81 9.67
C ARG A 129 26.14 0.77 10.21
N ASP A 130 26.43 0.22 11.39
CA ASP A 130 25.60 -0.83 11.98
C ASP A 130 24.26 -0.26 12.50
N ARG A 131 24.23 0.94 13.03
CA ARG A 131 22.99 1.65 13.39
C ARG A 131 22.13 1.96 12.16
N TRP A 132 22.75 2.43 11.09
CA TRP A 132 22.04 2.61 9.81
C TRP A 132 21.46 1.30 9.30
N GLN A 133 22.24 0.23 9.34
CA GLN A 133 21.77 -1.08 8.89
C GLN A 133 20.62 -1.60 9.75
N LEU A 134 20.69 -1.43 11.07
CA LEU A 134 19.59 -1.78 11.97
C LEU A 134 18.34 -0.96 11.69
N ALA A 135 18.47 0.37 11.56
CA ALA A 135 17.34 1.24 11.23
C ALA A 135 16.70 0.86 9.89
N ARG A 136 17.50 0.48 8.89
CA ARG A 136 17.02 0.01 7.61
C ARG A 136 16.23 -1.30 7.72
N MET A 137 16.75 -2.28 8.46
CA MET A 137 16.05 -3.55 8.69
C MET A 137 14.73 -3.35 9.43
N ILE A 138 14.70 -2.45 10.41
CA ILE A 138 13.47 -2.09 11.14
C ILE A 138 12.49 -1.40 10.19
N ALA A 139 12.94 -0.45 9.38
CA ALA A 139 12.10 0.27 8.42
C ALA A 139 11.49 -0.68 7.37
N ASP A 140 12.27 -1.63 6.85
CA ASP A 140 11.77 -2.65 5.92
C ASP A 140 10.67 -3.52 6.59
N ALA A 141 10.90 -3.95 7.84
CA ALA A 141 9.90 -4.73 8.57
C ALA A 141 8.60 -3.95 8.84
N PHE A 142 8.69 -2.66 9.17
CA PHE A 142 7.52 -1.82 9.41
C PHE A 142 6.80 -1.42 8.11
N ASP A 143 7.48 -1.30 6.97
CA ASP A 143 6.86 -1.16 5.65
C ASP A 143 6.00 -2.40 5.33
N ASP A 144 6.54 -3.60 5.61
CA ASP A 144 5.79 -4.85 5.47
C ASP A 144 4.60 -4.91 6.43
N TYR A 145 4.76 -4.49 7.70
CA TYR A 145 3.65 -4.42 8.65
C TYR A 145 2.57 -3.43 8.21
N ALA A 146 2.98 -2.27 7.68
CA ALA A 146 2.07 -1.26 7.16
C ALA A 146 1.16 -1.80 6.03
N LEU A 147 1.64 -2.80 5.30
CA LEU A 147 0.91 -3.40 4.19
C LEU A 147 0.19 -4.71 4.57
N TYR A 148 0.86 -5.60 5.32
CA TYR A 148 0.38 -6.98 5.53
C TYR A 148 -0.10 -7.29 6.95
N ARG A 149 0.16 -6.39 7.94
CA ARG A 149 -0.13 -6.60 9.35
C ARG A 149 -1.03 -5.52 9.95
N ALA A 150 -1.99 -5.02 9.17
CA ALA A 150 -2.91 -3.96 9.61
C ALA A 150 -3.65 -4.32 10.91
N ASP A 151 -4.00 -5.59 11.11
CA ASP A 151 -4.65 -6.06 12.33
C ASP A 151 -3.73 -5.93 13.55
N GLN A 152 -2.47 -6.30 13.39
CA GLN A 152 -1.46 -6.16 14.45
C GLN A 152 -1.24 -4.69 14.83
N LEU A 153 -1.13 -3.82 13.81
CA LEU A 153 -0.96 -2.39 14.03
C LEU A 153 -2.19 -1.77 14.71
N ALA A 154 -3.41 -2.20 14.32
CA ALA A 154 -4.63 -1.77 14.99
C ALA A 154 -4.69 -2.22 16.44
N LEU A 155 -4.25 -3.46 16.73
CA LEU A 155 -4.17 -3.98 18.09
C LEU A 155 -3.20 -3.15 18.94
N TRP A 156 -2.02 -2.83 18.44
CA TRP A 156 -1.07 -1.96 19.13
C TRP A 156 -1.64 -0.57 19.37
N SER A 157 -2.35 0.01 18.37
CA SER A 157 -2.97 1.34 18.50
C SER A 157 -4.09 1.37 19.54
N SER A 158 -4.83 0.28 19.72
CA SER A 158 -5.97 0.22 20.65
C SER A 158 -5.56 0.00 22.12
N SER A 159 -4.33 -0.41 22.38
CA SER A 159 -3.82 -0.72 23.71
C SER A 159 -2.53 0.05 24.01
N PRO A 160 -2.57 1.15 24.78
CA PRO A 160 -1.37 1.86 25.20
C PRO A 160 -0.37 0.96 25.95
N GLN A 161 -0.87 -0.02 26.72
CA GLN A 161 -0.02 -0.99 27.43
C GLN A 161 0.73 -1.93 26.48
N SER A 162 0.37 -2.00 25.21
CA SER A 162 1.12 -2.78 24.23
C SER A 162 2.57 -2.31 24.08
N ALA A 163 2.85 -1.06 24.38
CA ALA A 163 4.21 -0.52 24.38
C ALA A 163 5.15 -1.25 25.36
N ASP A 164 4.62 -1.79 26.45
CA ASP A 164 5.38 -2.53 27.45
C ASP A 164 5.64 -3.99 27.02
N SER A 165 4.97 -4.48 26.00
CA SER A 165 5.05 -5.88 25.54
C SER A 165 6.27 -6.17 24.66
N GLY A 166 7.03 -5.15 24.26
CA GLY A 166 8.25 -5.31 23.47
C GLY A 166 8.65 -4.04 22.70
N TRP A 167 9.82 -4.07 22.07
CA TRP A 167 10.35 -2.90 21.37
C TRP A 167 9.55 -2.50 20.12
N GLN A 168 8.92 -3.48 19.44
CA GLN A 168 8.15 -3.19 18.24
C GLN A 168 6.89 -2.37 18.52
N PRO A 169 5.99 -2.75 19.47
CA PRO A 169 4.87 -1.91 19.84
C PRO A 169 5.30 -0.57 20.40
N LEU A 170 6.36 -0.52 21.20
CA LEU A 170 6.92 0.73 21.72
C LEU A 170 7.34 1.67 20.58
N LEU A 171 8.11 1.16 19.61
CA LEU A 171 8.51 1.93 18.43
C LEU A 171 7.30 2.33 17.57
N TRP A 172 6.32 1.44 17.43
CA TRP A 172 5.07 1.71 16.72
C TRP A 172 4.39 2.97 17.27
N HIS A 173 4.17 3.06 18.58
CA HIS A 173 3.53 4.23 19.20
C HIS A 173 4.30 5.50 18.90
N ARG A 174 5.62 5.50 19.07
CA ARG A 174 6.47 6.67 18.81
C ARG A 174 6.44 7.11 17.35
N LEU A 175 6.43 6.16 16.42
CA LEU A 175 6.30 6.45 14.99
C LEU A 175 4.91 6.98 14.66
N ALA A 176 3.85 6.39 15.21
CA ALA A 176 2.47 6.81 14.98
C ALA A 176 2.21 8.23 15.47
N ASP A 177 2.80 8.62 16.60
CA ASP A 177 2.71 9.99 17.13
C ASP A 177 3.48 11.02 16.30
N ARG A 178 4.56 10.58 15.62
CA ARG A 178 5.45 11.47 14.87
C ARG A 178 5.07 11.61 13.39
N LEU A 179 4.53 10.55 12.80
CA LEU A 179 4.23 10.54 11.38
C LEU A 179 2.85 11.16 11.09
N PRO A 180 2.72 11.95 10.01
CA PRO A 180 1.52 12.75 9.73
C PRO A 180 0.29 11.91 9.36
N ARG A 181 0.48 10.65 9.08
CA ARG A 181 -0.58 9.75 8.58
C ARG A 181 -0.43 8.33 9.11
N ALA A 182 -1.57 7.65 9.25
CA ALA A 182 -1.59 6.22 9.49
C ALA A 182 -0.99 5.43 8.30
N PRO A 183 -0.43 4.23 8.52
CA PRO A 183 0.04 3.34 7.45
C PRO A 183 -1.09 2.87 6.55
N PHE A 184 -0.73 2.48 5.33
CA PHE A 184 -1.69 2.17 4.28
C PHE A 184 -2.74 1.11 4.69
N GLY A 185 -2.34 0.05 5.39
CA GLY A 185 -3.28 -0.97 5.85
C GLY A 185 -4.36 -0.42 6.80
N LEU A 186 -4.02 0.52 7.69
CA LEU A 186 -5.02 1.19 8.54
C LEU A 186 -5.88 2.17 7.75
N GLN A 187 -5.30 2.87 6.76
CA GLN A 187 -6.07 3.71 5.83
C GLN A 187 -7.10 2.90 5.04
N VAL A 188 -6.73 1.69 4.58
CA VAL A 188 -7.67 0.76 3.89
C VAL A 188 -8.83 0.39 4.80
N ARG A 189 -8.57 0.06 6.07
CA ARG A 189 -9.63 -0.26 7.05
C ARG A 189 -10.58 0.91 7.23
N GLU A 190 -10.05 2.10 7.44
CA GLU A 190 -10.87 3.31 7.58
C GLU A 190 -11.69 3.59 6.30
N ALA A 191 -11.08 3.46 5.12
CA ALA A 191 -11.78 3.64 3.86
C ALA A 191 -12.93 2.63 3.69
N ILE A 192 -12.71 1.36 4.03
CA ILE A 192 -13.76 0.33 4.02
C ILE A 192 -14.89 0.69 4.98
N ASP A 193 -14.57 1.18 6.18
CA ASP A 193 -15.57 1.58 7.16
C ASP A 193 -16.37 2.81 6.72
N ARG A 194 -15.75 3.78 6.06
CA ARG A 194 -16.45 4.93 5.44
C ARG A 194 -17.38 4.48 4.32
N LEU A 195 -16.91 3.58 3.45
CA LEU A 195 -17.72 3.01 2.38
C LEU A 195 -18.95 2.24 2.93
N ARG A 196 -18.74 1.40 3.95
CA ARG A 196 -19.83 0.64 4.59
C ARG A 196 -20.89 1.53 5.25
N ARG A 197 -20.46 2.66 5.80
CA ARG A 197 -21.36 3.65 6.41
C ARG A 197 -21.98 4.61 5.41
N GLY A 198 -21.60 4.53 4.13
CA GLY A 198 -22.08 5.45 3.08
C GLY A 198 -21.55 6.89 3.25
N VAL A 199 -20.48 7.09 4.01
CA VAL A 199 -19.87 8.41 4.24
C VAL A 199 -18.75 8.61 3.25
N VAL A 200 -19.12 8.79 1.99
CA VAL A 200 -18.15 9.05 0.89
C VAL A 200 -18.76 10.11 -0.01
N SER A 201 -17.96 11.11 -0.39
CA SER A 201 -18.45 12.21 -1.25
C SER A 201 -18.91 11.67 -2.60
N ALA A 202 -20.08 12.15 -3.05
CA ALA A 202 -20.63 11.78 -4.36
C ALA A 202 -19.64 12.14 -5.48
N GLY A 203 -19.38 11.20 -6.38
CA GLY A 203 -18.46 11.39 -7.51
C GLY A 203 -16.96 11.25 -7.16
N SER A 204 -16.61 10.95 -5.90
CA SER A 204 -15.21 10.72 -5.52
C SER A 204 -14.64 9.39 -6.03
N LEU A 205 -15.51 8.45 -6.37
CA LEU A 205 -15.14 7.14 -6.88
C LEU A 205 -15.62 6.95 -8.32
N PRO A 206 -14.93 6.15 -9.14
CA PRO A 206 -15.39 5.79 -10.46
C PRO A 206 -16.65 4.92 -10.35
N ASP A 207 -17.60 5.13 -11.26
CA ASP A 207 -18.84 4.34 -11.32
C ASP A 207 -18.57 2.84 -11.50
N ARG A 208 -17.47 2.51 -12.14
CA ARG A 208 -17.10 1.13 -12.44
C ARG A 208 -15.59 0.91 -12.29
N LEU A 209 -15.25 -0.20 -11.64
CA LEU A 209 -13.89 -0.75 -11.58
C LEU A 209 -13.84 -2.04 -12.38
N ARG A 210 -12.88 -2.14 -13.30
CA ARG A 210 -12.65 -3.33 -14.12
C ARG A 210 -11.29 -3.91 -13.78
N LEU A 211 -11.28 -5.23 -13.57
CA LEU A 211 -10.07 -5.99 -13.27
C LEU A 211 -9.93 -7.13 -14.28
N PHE A 212 -8.78 -7.28 -14.90
CA PHE A 212 -8.52 -8.33 -15.88
C PHE A 212 -7.27 -9.13 -15.51
N GLY A 213 -7.42 -10.48 -15.45
CA GLY A 213 -6.30 -11.38 -15.25
C GLY A 213 -5.61 -11.30 -13.89
N ILE A 214 -6.29 -10.77 -12.86
CA ILE A 214 -5.75 -10.68 -11.51
C ILE A 214 -5.95 -12.01 -10.80
N ARG A 215 -4.83 -12.66 -10.42
CA ARG A 215 -4.85 -13.98 -9.76
C ARG A 215 -4.96 -13.87 -8.25
N ALA A 216 -4.30 -12.87 -7.66
CA ALA A 216 -4.31 -12.59 -6.23
C ALA A 216 -4.11 -11.09 -6.00
N LEU A 217 -4.75 -10.56 -4.96
CA LEU A 217 -4.49 -9.26 -4.39
C LEU A 217 -3.86 -9.47 -3.02
N ALA A 218 -3.00 -8.55 -2.59
CA ALA A 218 -2.54 -8.54 -1.20
C ALA A 218 -3.75 -8.40 -0.25
N PRO A 219 -3.74 -9.07 0.89
CA PRO A 219 -4.81 -9.02 1.86
C PRO A 219 -5.02 -7.62 2.44
#